data_e0c5dd0c69657ae225ad0215d4de204c
#
_entry.id   e0c5dd0c69657ae225ad0215d4de204c
#
_cell.length_a   1.000
_cell.length_b   1.000
_cell.length_c   1.000
_cell.angle_alpha   90.00
_cell.angle_beta   90.00
_cell.angle_gamma   90.00
#
_symmetry.space_group_name_H-M   'P 1'
#
loop_
_entity.id
_entity.type
_entity.pdbx_description
1 polymer ?
#
loop_
_entity_poly.entity_id
_entity_poly.type
_entity_poly.pdbx_seq_one_letter_code
_entity_poly.pdbx_strand_id
1 'polypeptide(L)'
;MSIHAQPSGPTPAAADEPLVSIVIPAYNNADYLDETMKSVLGQTYTNLEVIVSDHASTDATWTVMQRYRSDPRVILLHTEGGGGALRNWNRVSQAATGELIKLVCGDDLLYPTIVAAQVAALVAEPGAVLAASPRDIVDANGAPVIKNRGLAGLTGVHDGTVAVRKSIMAGTNIFGEPGCVLMRRTALEQTGWWDSRWPYLIDQASYSRVLLEGKFVGVPGSLAGFRISDSQWSVRLVAEQAEQAMGFHNWMHETRPDVVSNTDRLIGNTRARVMAQARRLAYVWLGRRMSKAVKADAAASS
;
A
#
# COMPACT_ATOMS: atom_id res chain seq x y z
N MET A 1 26.44 -15.50 -56.01
CA MET A 1 25.16 -15.35 -55.32
C MET A 1 25.41 -14.45 -54.13
N SER A 2 25.11 -13.15 -54.24
CA SER A 2 25.27 -12.18 -53.18
C SER A 2 23.96 -12.12 -52.39
N ILE A 3 24.03 -12.44 -51.11
CA ILE A 3 22.89 -12.30 -50.19
C ILE A 3 22.88 -10.87 -49.70
N HIS A 4 21.92 -10.07 -50.15
CA HIS A 4 21.64 -8.73 -49.62
C HIS A 4 20.98 -8.89 -48.25
N ALA A 5 21.69 -8.46 -47.18
CA ALA A 5 21.09 -8.27 -45.87
C ALA A 5 20.15 -7.04 -45.95
N GLN A 6 18.89 -7.22 -45.59
CA GLN A 6 17.94 -6.15 -45.41
C GLN A 6 18.31 -5.33 -44.14
N PRO A 7 18.18 -4.00 -44.18
CA PRO A 7 18.38 -3.20 -42.98
C PRO A 7 17.25 -3.47 -41.97
N SER A 8 17.63 -3.78 -40.76
CA SER A 8 16.72 -3.85 -39.60
C SER A 8 16.01 -2.50 -39.46
N GLY A 9 14.68 -2.53 -39.52
CA GLY A 9 13.85 -1.35 -39.25
C GLY A 9 14.15 -0.74 -37.86
N PRO A 10 13.79 0.53 -37.67
CA PRO A 10 14.05 1.18 -36.40
C PRO A 10 13.37 0.43 -35.27
N THR A 11 14.13 0.09 -34.24
CA THR A 11 13.61 -0.38 -32.95
C THR A 11 12.53 0.61 -32.51
N PRO A 12 11.33 0.15 -32.09
CA PRO A 12 10.33 1.07 -31.55
C PRO A 12 10.99 1.88 -30.44
N ALA A 13 10.84 3.19 -30.48
CA ALA A 13 11.25 4.06 -29.39
C ALA A 13 10.65 3.50 -28.11
N ALA A 14 11.47 3.31 -27.08
CA ALA A 14 10.98 2.94 -25.76
C ALA A 14 9.87 3.93 -25.40
N ALA A 15 8.64 3.43 -25.20
CA ALA A 15 7.57 4.27 -24.70
C ALA A 15 8.11 4.93 -23.45
N ASP A 16 7.99 6.28 -23.34
CA ASP A 16 8.47 7.01 -22.19
C ASP A 16 7.97 6.33 -20.93
N GLU A 17 8.90 5.82 -20.11
CA GLU A 17 8.55 5.15 -18.86
C GLU A 17 7.83 6.16 -17.96
N PRO A 18 6.59 5.89 -17.50
CA PRO A 18 5.83 6.88 -16.71
C PRO A 18 6.54 7.22 -15.40
N LEU A 19 6.58 8.49 -15.04
CA LEU A 19 7.09 8.90 -13.73
C LEU A 19 6.22 8.33 -12.62
N VAL A 20 6.84 7.66 -11.64
CA VAL A 20 6.18 7.13 -10.45
C VAL A 20 6.54 7.98 -9.24
N SER A 21 5.54 8.57 -8.61
CA SER A 21 5.69 9.23 -7.32
C SER A 21 5.51 8.21 -6.20
N ILE A 22 6.59 7.94 -5.45
CA ILE A 22 6.50 7.20 -4.20
C ILE A 22 6.38 8.22 -3.07
N VAL A 23 5.26 8.15 -2.34
CA VAL A 23 4.94 9.13 -1.29
C VAL A 23 4.94 8.46 0.09
N ILE A 24 5.67 9.03 1.05
CA ILE A 24 5.91 8.46 2.37
C ILE A 24 5.44 9.44 3.44
N PRO A 25 4.26 9.22 4.04
CA PRO A 25 3.80 9.98 5.20
C PRO A 25 4.45 9.43 6.47
N ALA A 26 5.49 10.08 6.97
CA ALA A 26 6.21 9.68 8.17
C ALA A 26 5.65 10.33 9.45
N TYR A 27 5.53 9.55 10.52
CA TYR A 27 5.19 10.01 11.87
C TYR A 27 5.73 9.05 12.92
N ASN A 28 6.73 9.49 13.70
CA ASN A 28 7.40 8.68 14.71
C ASN A 28 7.86 7.31 14.16
N ASN A 29 8.57 7.35 13.03
CA ASN A 29 9.07 6.16 12.32
C ASN A 29 10.61 6.05 12.37
N ALA A 30 11.30 6.72 13.32
CA ALA A 30 12.76 6.77 13.36
C ALA A 30 13.42 5.39 13.29
N ASP A 31 12.80 4.37 13.89
CA ASP A 31 13.36 3.02 13.97
C ASP A 31 13.34 2.26 12.63
N TYR A 32 12.39 2.59 11.72
CA TYR A 32 12.15 1.81 10.50
C TYR A 32 12.34 2.60 9.21
N LEU A 33 12.24 3.93 9.27
CA LEU A 33 12.23 4.78 8.07
C LEU A 33 13.50 4.64 7.22
N ASP A 34 14.66 4.37 7.82
CA ASP A 34 15.91 4.16 7.09
C ASP A 34 15.83 2.91 6.18
N GLU A 35 15.25 1.82 6.70
CA GLU A 35 15.02 0.60 5.90
C GLU A 35 13.98 0.83 4.80
N THR A 36 12.87 1.52 5.12
CA THR A 36 11.84 1.90 4.14
C THR A 36 12.46 2.72 3.01
N MET A 37 13.23 3.78 3.32
CA MET A 37 13.89 4.62 2.33
C MET A 37 14.87 3.85 1.45
N LYS A 38 15.68 2.97 2.04
CA LYS A 38 16.59 2.09 1.28
C LYS A 38 15.83 1.17 0.34
N SER A 39 14.71 0.59 0.77
CA SER A 39 13.87 -0.28 -0.04
C SER A 39 13.21 0.45 -1.22
N VAL A 40 12.82 1.71 -1.00
CA VAL A 40 12.22 2.59 -2.02
C VAL A 40 13.26 3.06 -3.03
N LEU A 41 14.41 3.55 -2.58
CA LEU A 41 15.47 4.06 -3.46
C LEU A 41 16.22 2.93 -4.20
N GLY A 42 16.14 1.70 -3.69
CA GLY A 42 16.71 0.49 -4.29
C GLY A 42 15.80 -0.23 -5.30
N GLN A 43 14.71 0.39 -5.75
CA GLN A 43 13.84 -0.20 -6.78
C GLN A 43 14.57 -0.34 -8.12
N THR A 44 14.26 -1.41 -8.85
CA THR A 44 14.80 -1.63 -10.21
C THR A 44 14.22 -0.67 -11.25
N TYR A 45 13.05 -0.09 -10.99
CA TYR A 45 12.48 0.99 -11.78
C TYR A 45 13.11 2.32 -11.38
N THR A 46 13.63 3.07 -12.33
CA THR A 46 14.49 4.24 -12.05
C THR A 46 13.80 5.59 -12.21
N ASN A 47 12.72 5.67 -13.01
CA ASN A 47 11.99 6.93 -13.22
C ASN A 47 11.06 7.24 -12.04
N LEU A 48 11.66 7.61 -10.91
CA LEU A 48 11.02 7.82 -9.61
C LEU A 48 11.23 9.24 -9.09
N GLU A 49 10.20 9.80 -8.44
CA GLU A 49 10.33 10.81 -7.40
C GLU A 49 9.87 10.23 -6.06
N VAL A 50 10.51 10.65 -4.97
CA VAL A 50 10.23 10.15 -3.62
C VAL A 50 9.92 11.34 -2.72
N ILE A 51 8.68 11.47 -2.27
CA ILE A 51 8.21 12.59 -1.46
C ILE A 51 7.96 12.09 -0.05
N VAL A 52 8.73 12.58 0.91
CA VAL A 52 8.62 12.18 2.31
C VAL A 52 8.19 13.38 3.14
N SER A 53 7.14 13.24 3.94
CA SER A 53 6.68 14.30 4.84
C SER A 53 6.69 13.86 6.29
N ASP A 54 7.39 14.62 7.13
CA ASP A 54 7.34 14.50 8.58
C ASP A 54 6.09 15.20 9.13
N HIS A 55 5.24 14.44 9.84
CA HIS A 55 4.01 14.96 10.43
C HIS A 55 4.21 15.40 11.89
N ALA A 56 5.12 16.34 12.10
CA ALA A 56 5.47 16.85 13.43
C ALA A 56 5.88 15.71 14.40
N SER A 57 6.78 14.84 13.97
CA SER A 57 7.33 13.75 14.79
C SER A 57 8.05 14.30 16.02
N THR A 58 7.99 13.53 17.10
CA THR A 58 8.67 13.86 18.38
C THR A 58 9.93 13.03 18.61
N ASP A 59 10.20 12.06 17.72
CA ASP A 59 11.39 11.22 17.71
C ASP A 59 12.44 11.71 16.68
N ALA A 60 13.42 10.88 16.35
CA ALA A 60 14.47 11.20 15.39
C ALA A 60 14.04 11.05 13.90
N THR A 61 12.73 10.92 13.59
CA THR A 61 12.24 10.71 12.20
C THR A 61 12.79 11.75 11.24
N TRP A 62 12.69 13.05 11.56
CA TRP A 62 13.23 14.12 10.72
C TRP A 62 14.74 13.99 10.50
N THR A 63 15.50 13.62 11.53
CA THR A 63 16.94 13.41 11.43
C THR A 63 17.26 12.26 10.46
N VAL A 64 16.48 11.19 10.47
CA VAL A 64 16.63 10.08 9.52
C VAL A 64 16.34 10.57 8.08
N MET A 65 15.26 11.33 7.87
CA MET A 65 14.91 11.88 6.56
C MET A 65 16.04 12.74 5.97
N GLN A 66 16.69 13.57 6.77
CA GLN A 66 17.77 14.46 6.35
C GLN A 66 18.97 13.73 5.72
N ARG A 67 19.20 12.46 6.04
CA ARG A 67 20.27 11.64 5.45
C ARG A 67 20.10 11.43 3.95
N TYR A 68 18.87 11.54 3.45
CA TYR A 68 18.50 11.31 2.05
C TYR A 68 18.38 12.60 1.23
N ARG A 69 18.63 13.76 1.83
CA ARG A 69 18.46 15.07 1.20
C ARG A 69 19.32 15.27 -0.07
N SER A 70 20.45 14.58 -0.18
CA SER A 70 21.37 14.68 -1.33
C SER A 70 20.95 13.82 -2.53
N ASP A 71 20.00 12.88 -2.36
CA ASP A 71 19.49 12.11 -3.51
C ASP A 71 18.54 13.01 -4.33
N PRO A 72 18.82 13.24 -5.62
CA PRO A 72 18.05 14.18 -6.45
C PRO A 72 16.59 13.77 -6.65
N ARG A 73 16.24 12.52 -6.38
CA ARG A 73 14.87 12.02 -6.45
C ARG A 73 14.04 12.34 -5.20
N VAL A 74 14.67 12.77 -4.10
CA VAL A 74 14.04 12.89 -2.78
C VAL A 74 13.61 14.32 -2.49
N ILE A 75 12.34 14.48 -2.14
CA ILE A 75 11.73 15.74 -1.70
C ILE A 75 11.29 15.58 -0.26
N LEU A 76 11.82 16.42 0.65
CA LEU A 76 11.47 16.39 2.07
C LEU A 76 10.48 17.52 2.38
N LEU A 77 9.39 17.16 3.05
CA LEU A 77 8.33 18.06 3.46
C LEU A 77 8.08 17.99 4.97
N HIS A 78 7.48 19.05 5.50
CA HIS A 78 6.85 19.06 6.81
C HIS A 78 5.34 19.17 6.68
N THR A 79 4.62 18.45 7.54
CA THR A 79 3.19 18.59 7.78
C THR A 79 2.99 19.01 9.22
N GLU A 80 2.23 20.07 9.46
CA GLU A 80 1.89 20.50 10.82
C GLU A 80 1.12 19.40 11.57
N GLY A 81 1.30 19.32 12.87
CA GLY A 81 0.62 18.36 13.72
C GLY A 81 -0.91 18.48 13.68
N GLY A 82 -1.61 17.40 14.05
CA GLY A 82 -3.07 17.30 14.03
C GLY A 82 -3.64 16.80 12.69
N GLY A 83 -4.95 16.55 12.66
CA GLY A 83 -5.64 16.03 11.45
C GLY A 83 -5.40 14.54 11.15
N GLY A 84 -4.68 13.82 12.01
CA GLY A 84 -4.43 12.39 11.89
C GLY A 84 -3.65 12.00 10.62
N ALA A 85 -3.63 10.72 10.31
CA ALA A 85 -2.92 10.16 9.14
C ALA A 85 -3.39 10.80 7.82
N LEU A 86 -4.69 11.08 7.69
CA LEU A 86 -5.28 11.65 6.46
C LEU A 86 -4.58 12.93 6.02
N ARG A 87 -4.26 13.84 6.95
CA ARG A 87 -3.63 15.12 6.63
C ARG A 87 -2.28 14.89 5.95
N ASN A 88 -1.46 14.00 6.50
CA ASN A 88 -0.14 13.72 5.95
C ASN A 88 -0.22 12.91 4.65
N TRP A 89 -1.13 11.92 4.56
CA TRP A 89 -1.36 11.15 3.34
C TRP A 89 -1.77 12.05 2.17
N ASN A 90 -2.71 12.97 2.40
CA ASN A 90 -3.10 13.95 1.38
C ASN A 90 -1.97 14.92 1.05
N ARG A 91 -1.23 15.39 2.05
CA ARG A 91 -0.12 16.33 1.84
C ARG A 91 0.95 15.75 0.90
N VAL A 92 1.40 14.51 1.14
CA VAL A 92 2.41 13.88 0.27
C VAL A 92 1.85 13.53 -1.09
N SER A 93 0.59 13.08 -1.16
CA SER A 93 -0.04 12.69 -2.43
C SER A 93 -0.33 13.89 -3.34
N GLN A 94 -0.73 15.02 -2.78
CA GLN A 94 -0.97 16.26 -3.52
C GLN A 94 0.31 16.94 -4.00
N ALA A 95 1.46 16.63 -3.40
CA ALA A 95 2.76 17.08 -3.86
C ALA A 95 3.33 16.22 -5.02
N ALA A 96 2.72 15.07 -5.30
CA ALA A 96 3.15 14.14 -6.35
C ALA A 96 2.90 14.71 -7.75
N THR A 97 3.89 14.56 -8.64
CA THR A 97 3.83 15.02 -10.03
C THR A 97 3.76 13.89 -11.05
N GLY A 98 4.09 12.65 -10.65
CA GLY A 98 4.11 11.49 -11.51
C GLY A 98 2.73 11.09 -12.03
N GLU A 99 2.70 10.36 -13.15
CA GLU A 99 1.48 9.77 -13.71
C GLU A 99 0.92 8.68 -12.79
N LEU A 100 1.81 7.96 -12.12
CA LEU A 100 1.50 6.89 -11.20
C LEU A 100 1.91 7.27 -9.78
N ILE A 101 1.12 6.82 -8.81
CA ILE A 101 1.36 7.11 -7.39
C ILE A 101 1.33 5.84 -6.55
N LYS A 102 2.30 5.72 -5.66
CA LYS A 102 2.41 4.67 -4.63
C LYS A 102 2.63 5.30 -3.27
N LEU A 103 1.73 5.05 -2.32
CA LEU A 103 1.95 5.41 -0.93
C LEU A 103 2.67 4.25 -0.22
N VAL A 104 3.67 4.58 0.59
CA VAL A 104 4.41 3.62 1.42
C VAL A 104 4.43 4.16 2.85
N CYS A 105 3.96 3.38 3.83
CA CYS A 105 4.09 3.75 5.23
C CYS A 105 5.56 3.72 5.67
N GLY A 106 5.94 4.60 6.61
CA GLY A 106 7.34 4.78 7.03
C GLY A 106 7.95 3.60 7.79
N ASP A 107 7.24 2.48 7.91
CA ASP A 107 7.65 1.24 8.56
C ASP A 107 7.56 0.00 7.64
N ASP A 108 7.05 0.16 6.41
CA ASP A 108 6.89 -0.92 5.43
C ASP A 108 8.10 -1.07 4.49
N LEU A 109 8.16 -2.21 3.80
CA LEU A 109 9.24 -2.56 2.88
C LEU A 109 8.71 -2.79 1.47
N LEU A 110 9.43 -2.30 0.47
CA LEU A 110 9.23 -2.68 -0.93
C LEU A 110 10.31 -3.67 -1.36
N TYR A 111 9.91 -4.77 -2.01
CA TYR A 111 10.89 -5.65 -2.63
C TYR A 111 11.33 -5.06 -3.99
N PRO A 112 12.55 -5.34 -4.46
CA PRO A 112 13.22 -4.55 -5.49
C PRO A 112 12.46 -4.37 -6.81
N THR A 113 11.55 -5.28 -7.14
CA THR A 113 10.89 -5.33 -8.46
C THR A 113 9.43 -4.87 -8.45
N ILE A 114 8.86 -4.50 -7.29
CA ILE A 114 7.42 -4.20 -7.19
C ILE A 114 7.01 -3.06 -8.12
N VAL A 115 7.79 -1.97 -8.17
CA VAL A 115 7.42 -0.80 -8.99
C VAL A 115 7.47 -1.17 -10.46
N ALA A 116 8.55 -1.81 -10.92
CA ALA A 116 8.68 -2.25 -12.32
C ALA A 116 7.55 -3.18 -12.74
N ALA A 117 7.19 -4.17 -11.91
CA ALA A 117 6.14 -5.13 -12.20
C ALA A 117 4.75 -4.48 -12.29
N GLN A 118 4.45 -3.55 -11.38
CA GLN A 118 3.16 -2.85 -11.35
C GLN A 118 3.05 -1.79 -12.45
N VAL A 119 4.13 -1.09 -12.79
CA VAL A 119 4.17 -0.18 -13.95
C VAL A 119 3.91 -0.97 -15.23
N ALA A 120 4.62 -2.07 -15.46
CA ALA A 120 4.42 -2.91 -16.63
C ALA A 120 2.95 -3.39 -16.75
N ALA A 121 2.31 -3.75 -15.63
CA ALA A 121 0.92 -4.17 -15.59
C ALA A 121 -0.06 -3.04 -15.98
N LEU A 122 0.16 -1.81 -15.46
CA LEU A 122 -0.69 -0.65 -15.77
C LEU A 122 -0.46 -0.12 -17.20
N VAL A 123 0.75 -0.24 -17.73
CA VAL A 123 1.06 0.14 -19.12
C VAL A 123 0.43 -0.86 -20.11
N ALA A 124 0.47 -2.15 -19.79
CA ALA A 124 -0.14 -3.20 -20.63
C ALA A 124 -1.68 -3.14 -20.68
N GLU A 125 -2.31 -2.53 -19.67
CA GLU A 125 -3.77 -2.37 -19.59
C GLU A 125 -4.12 -0.89 -19.35
N PRO A 126 -4.29 -0.08 -20.39
CA PRO A 126 -4.59 1.35 -20.28
C PRO A 126 -5.88 1.66 -19.49
N GLY A 127 -6.84 0.75 -19.49
CA GLY A 127 -8.08 0.88 -18.71
C GLY A 127 -7.93 0.57 -17.23
N ALA A 128 -6.76 0.07 -16.78
CA ALA A 128 -6.51 -0.17 -15.37
C ALA A 128 -6.12 1.10 -14.63
N VAL A 129 -6.77 1.31 -13.49
CA VAL A 129 -6.55 2.45 -12.60
C VAL A 129 -5.74 2.09 -11.36
N LEU A 130 -5.66 0.80 -11.03
CA LEU A 130 -4.99 0.28 -9.85
C LEU A 130 -4.38 -1.09 -10.12
N ALA A 131 -3.12 -1.26 -9.75
CA ALA A 131 -2.42 -2.53 -9.67
C ALA A 131 -2.06 -2.85 -8.23
N ALA A 132 -2.20 -4.10 -7.81
CA ALA A 132 -1.79 -4.56 -6.49
C ALA A 132 -1.08 -5.90 -6.55
N SER A 133 -0.22 -6.17 -5.56
CA SER A 133 0.48 -7.45 -5.40
C SER A 133 0.29 -8.00 -3.98
N PRO A 134 0.41 -9.31 -3.77
CA PRO A 134 0.53 -9.88 -2.44
C PRO A 134 1.75 -9.32 -1.70
N ARG A 135 1.74 -9.47 -0.37
CA ARG A 135 2.86 -9.10 0.50
C ARG A 135 3.17 -10.21 1.49
N ASP A 136 4.35 -10.12 2.05
CA ASP A 136 4.68 -10.84 3.25
C ASP A 136 4.31 -9.99 4.47
N ILE A 137 3.85 -10.62 5.53
CA ILE A 137 3.77 -9.99 6.84
C ILE A 137 5.12 -10.26 7.51
N VAL A 138 5.82 -9.19 7.88
CA VAL A 138 7.15 -9.27 8.47
C VAL A 138 7.12 -8.81 9.92
N ASP A 139 8.04 -9.33 10.73
CA ASP A 139 8.24 -8.88 12.11
C ASP A 139 9.03 -7.55 12.18
N ALA A 140 9.32 -7.10 13.40
CA ALA A 140 10.09 -5.87 13.63
C ALA A 140 11.47 -5.87 12.96
N ASN A 141 12.08 -7.05 12.76
CA ASN A 141 13.39 -7.21 12.12
C ASN A 141 13.29 -7.41 10.58
N GLY A 142 12.10 -7.33 10.00
CA GLY A 142 11.87 -7.57 8.58
C GLY A 142 11.82 -9.05 8.17
N ALA A 143 11.83 -9.99 9.12
CA ALA A 143 11.75 -11.41 8.82
C ALA A 143 10.30 -11.84 8.51
N PRO A 144 10.04 -12.62 7.43
CA PRO A 144 8.71 -13.03 7.05
C PRO A 144 8.06 -13.98 8.07
N VAL A 145 6.89 -13.61 8.60
CA VAL A 145 6.07 -14.42 9.51
C VAL A 145 4.94 -15.12 8.75
N ILE A 146 4.31 -14.42 7.81
CA ILE A 146 3.28 -14.97 6.91
C ILE A 146 3.63 -14.54 5.50
N LYS A 147 3.70 -15.48 4.56
CA LYS A 147 4.09 -15.20 3.17
C LYS A 147 2.88 -15.12 2.25
N ASN A 148 3.03 -14.32 1.19
CA ASN A 148 2.16 -14.26 0.02
C ASN A 148 0.68 -14.01 0.35
N ARG A 149 0.40 -13.03 1.21
CA ARG A 149 -0.96 -12.68 1.62
C ARG A 149 -1.52 -11.54 0.75
N GLY A 150 -2.72 -11.73 0.23
CA GLY A 150 -3.46 -10.70 -0.53
C GLY A 150 -4.18 -11.25 -1.74
N LEU A 151 -4.77 -10.34 -2.51
CA LEU A 151 -5.51 -10.50 -3.76
C LEU A 151 -6.68 -11.50 -3.76
N ALA A 152 -6.77 -12.43 -2.83
CA ALA A 152 -7.84 -13.44 -2.76
C ALA A 152 -8.12 -14.15 -4.10
N GLY A 153 -7.08 -14.43 -4.89
CA GLY A 153 -7.17 -15.06 -6.22
C GLY A 153 -7.49 -14.09 -7.38
N LEU A 154 -7.44 -12.76 -7.17
CA LEU A 154 -7.53 -11.76 -8.25
C LEU A 154 -6.15 -11.54 -8.89
N THR A 155 -5.71 -12.49 -9.72
CA THR A 155 -4.49 -12.35 -10.52
C THR A 155 -4.86 -11.99 -11.96
N GLY A 156 -4.11 -11.08 -12.59
CA GLY A 156 -4.40 -10.57 -13.93
C GLY A 156 -5.45 -9.44 -13.91
N VAL A 157 -6.06 -9.19 -15.05
CA VAL A 157 -6.99 -8.08 -15.28
C VAL A 157 -8.41 -8.45 -14.85
N HIS A 158 -9.05 -7.55 -14.09
CA HIS A 158 -10.44 -7.68 -13.65
C HIS A 158 -11.15 -6.33 -13.74
N ASP A 159 -12.46 -6.34 -13.85
CA ASP A 159 -13.24 -5.12 -13.64
C ASP A 159 -13.08 -4.65 -12.20
N GLY A 160 -12.93 -3.33 -12.01
CA GLY A 160 -12.74 -2.77 -10.66
C GLY A 160 -13.93 -3.03 -9.75
N THR A 161 -15.16 -3.04 -10.30
CA THR A 161 -16.39 -3.39 -9.56
C THR A 161 -16.34 -4.83 -9.01
N VAL A 162 -15.80 -5.78 -9.78
CA VAL A 162 -15.60 -7.17 -9.35
C VAL A 162 -14.58 -7.22 -8.20
N ALA A 163 -13.49 -6.46 -8.30
CA ALA A 163 -12.46 -6.40 -7.27
C ALA A 163 -13.00 -5.78 -5.97
N VAL A 164 -13.76 -4.68 -6.06
CA VAL A 164 -14.43 -4.04 -4.91
C VAL A 164 -15.40 -5.01 -4.23
N ARG A 165 -16.30 -5.63 -4.99
CA ARG A 165 -17.26 -6.61 -4.48
C ARG A 165 -16.54 -7.74 -3.73
N LYS A 166 -15.47 -8.28 -4.31
CA LYS A 166 -14.70 -9.37 -3.71
C LYS A 166 -14.02 -8.95 -2.40
N SER A 167 -13.50 -7.73 -2.33
CA SER A 167 -12.90 -7.16 -1.11
C SER A 167 -13.94 -7.03 0.01
N ILE A 168 -15.13 -6.50 -0.30
CA ILE A 168 -16.23 -6.41 0.66
C ILE A 168 -16.66 -7.79 1.15
N MET A 169 -16.92 -8.73 0.23
CA MET A 169 -17.29 -10.09 0.59
C MET A 169 -16.21 -10.82 1.42
N ALA A 170 -14.93 -10.47 1.25
CA ALA A 170 -13.85 -11.02 2.07
C ALA A 170 -13.87 -10.49 3.51
N GLY A 171 -14.51 -9.35 3.77
CA GLY A 171 -14.53 -8.69 5.08
C GLY A 171 -13.17 -8.16 5.53
N THR A 172 -12.27 -7.91 4.57
CA THR A 172 -10.90 -7.44 4.83
C THR A 172 -10.32 -6.81 3.56
N ASN A 173 -9.33 -5.91 3.71
CA ASN A 173 -8.57 -5.38 2.59
C ASN A 173 -7.78 -6.51 1.91
N ILE A 174 -8.19 -6.90 0.69
CA ILE A 174 -7.50 -7.91 -0.12
C ILE A 174 -6.42 -7.32 -1.01
N PHE A 175 -6.41 -6.00 -1.22
CA PHE A 175 -5.41 -5.31 -2.05
C PHE A 175 -4.08 -5.14 -1.33
N GLY A 176 -4.11 -5.20 -0.01
CA GLY A 176 -2.97 -4.99 0.87
C GLY A 176 -2.85 -3.55 1.36
N GLU A 177 -1.89 -3.35 2.23
CA GLU A 177 -1.50 -2.05 2.76
C GLU A 177 -0.92 -1.18 1.62
N PRO A 178 -0.77 0.15 1.82
CA PRO A 178 -0.42 1.07 0.73
C PRO A 178 0.81 0.70 -0.08
N GLY A 179 1.87 0.18 0.53
CA GLY A 179 3.05 -0.30 -0.17
C GLY A 179 2.78 -1.38 -1.24
N CYS A 180 1.65 -2.12 -1.13
CA CYS A 180 1.25 -3.16 -2.09
C CYS A 180 0.62 -2.62 -3.36
N VAL A 181 0.22 -1.34 -3.41
CA VAL A 181 -0.65 -0.77 -4.43
C VAL A 181 0.08 0.30 -5.24
N LEU A 182 -0.13 0.32 -6.54
CA LEU A 182 0.22 1.41 -7.47
C LEU A 182 -1.05 1.86 -8.19
N MET A 183 -1.28 3.15 -8.30
CA MET A 183 -2.49 3.72 -8.91
C MET A 183 -2.15 4.75 -9.97
N ARG A 184 -3.07 4.99 -10.91
CA ARG A 184 -3.05 6.23 -11.68
C ARG A 184 -3.35 7.40 -10.75
N ARG A 185 -2.45 8.39 -10.68
CA ARG A 185 -2.60 9.56 -9.81
C ARG A 185 -3.89 10.33 -10.12
N THR A 186 -4.21 10.49 -11.39
CA THR A 186 -5.44 11.18 -11.82
C THR A 186 -6.71 10.50 -11.32
N ALA A 187 -6.74 9.17 -11.22
CA ALA A 187 -7.90 8.45 -10.68
C ALA A 187 -8.07 8.71 -9.18
N LEU A 188 -6.98 8.73 -8.40
CA LEU A 188 -7.02 9.09 -6.98
C LEU A 188 -7.45 10.55 -6.79
N GLU A 189 -6.96 11.47 -7.61
CA GLU A 189 -7.31 12.89 -7.58
C GLU A 189 -8.81 13.11 -7.89
N GLN A 190 -9.33 12.51 -8.95
CA GLN A 190 -10.74 12.61 -9.36
C GLN A 190 -11.69 12.07 -8.31
N THR A 191 -11.29 11.08 -7.53
CA THR A 191 -12.08 10.55 -6.40
C THR A 191 -11.93 11.39 -5.12
N GLY A 192 -11.19 12.50 -5.14
CA GLY A 192 -11.04 13.43 -4.01
C GLY A 192 -9.95 13.03 -3.01
N TRP A 193 -8.91 12.32 -3.47
CA TRP A 193 -7.77 11.85 -2.69
C TRP A 193 -8.17 10.81 -1.62
N TRP A 194 -7.40 10.71 -0.54
CA TRP A 194 -7.65 9.76 0.54
C TRP A 194 -8.86 10.16 1.39
N ASP A 195 -9.62 9.16 1.85
CA ASP A 195 -10.87 9.34 2.62
C ASP A 195 -10.76 8.64 3.98
N SER A 196 -10.96 9.40 5.06
CA SER A 196 -10.88 8.90 6.43
C SER A 196 -12.22 8.79 7.14
N ARG A 197 -13.33 8.72 6.42
CA ARG A 197 -14.65 8.45 7.06
C ARG A 197 -14.61 7.19 7.91
N TRP A 198 -13.77 6.25 7.51
CA TRP A 198 -13.44 5.05 8.27
C TRP A 198 -11.91 5.01 8.50
N PRO A 199 -11.41 5.58 9.61
CA PRO A 199 -9.97 5.75 9.84
C PRO A 199 -9.13 4.46 9.73
N TYR A 200 -9.71 3.31 10.08
CA TYR A 200 -9.07 2.01 9.91
C TYR A 200 -8.98 1.55 8.43
N LEU A 201 -9.82 2.10 7.55
CA LEU A 201 -9.98 1.68 6.15
C LEU A 201 -9.65 2.81 5.17
N ILE A 202 -8.80 3.76 5.55
CA ILE A 202 -8.41 4.88 4.66
C ILE A 202 -7.97 4.35 3.30
N ASP A 203 -7.14 3.31 3.30
CA ASP A 203 -6.62 2.64 2.11
C ASP A 203 -7.73 1.91 1.32
N GLN A 204 -8.42 0.95 1.93
CA GLN A 204 -9.44 0.13 1.28
C GLN A 204 -10.60 0.97 0.73
N ALA A 205 -11.07 1.96 1.49
CA ALA A 205 -12.16 2.84 1.07
C ALA A 205 -11.74 3.70 -0.14
N SER A 206 -10.52 4.24 -0.12
CA SER A 206 -9.98 5.03 -1.23
C SER A 206 -9.72 4.16 -2.47
N TYR A 207 -9.13 2.98 -2.31
CA TYR A 207 -8.95 2.02 -3.42
C TYR A 207 -10.27 1.62 -4.06
N SER A 208 -11.30 1.37 -3.24
CA SER A 208 -12.61 1.01 -3.77
C SER A 208 -13.20 2.12 -4.62
N ARG A 209 -13.03 3.38 -4.22
CA ARG A 209 -13.49 4.52 -5.03
C ARG A 209 -12.72 4.63 -6.33
N VAL A 210 -11.40 4.51 -6.30
CA VAL A 210 -10.55 4.48 -7.51
C VAL A 210 -10.94 3.33 -8.43
N LEU A 211 -11.20 2.14 -7.90
CA LEU A 211 -11.58 0.96 -8.68
C LEU A 211 -12.97 1.05 -9.32
N LEU A 212 -13.84 1.93 -8.85
CA LEU A 212 -15.11 2.20 -9.54
C LEU A 212 -14.92 2.98 -10.85
N GLU A 213 -13.76 3.60 -11.07
CA GLU A 213 -13.42 4.39 -12.26
C GLU A 213 -12.70 3.57 -13.35
N GLY A 214 -12.36 2.28 -13.10
CA GLY A 214 -11.65 1.49 -14.10
C GLY A 214 -11.36 0.05 -13.69
N LYS A 215 -10.38 -0.56 -14.37
CA LYS A 215 -10.00 -1.95 -14.12
C LYS A 215 -8.95 -2.07 -13.03
N PHE A 216 -8.88 -3.26 -12.45
CA PHE A 216 -7.89 -3.75 -11.50
C PHE A 216 -6.90 -4.70 -12.17
N VAL A 217 -5.62 -4.62 -11.82
CA VAL A 217 -4.63 -5.64 -12.21
C VAL A 217 -3.97 -6.25 -10.98
N GLY A 218 -4.14 -7.55 -10.79
CA GLY A 218 -3.44 -8.32 -9.77
C GLY A 218 -2.10 -8.83 -10.28
N VAL A 219 -1.00 -8.32 -9.73
CA VAL A 219 0.37 -8.74 -10.06
C VAL A 219 0.76 -9.90 -9.16
N PRO A 220 1.18 -11.05 -9.72
CA PRO A 220 1.52 -12.22 -8.91
C PRO A 220 2.83 -12.04 -8.15
N GLY A 221 3.01 -12.81 -7.08
CA GLY A 221 4.20 -12.81 -6.24
C GLY A 221 4.14 -11.82 -5.07
N SER A 222 4.81 -12.18 -3.99
CA SER A 222 4.95 -11.31 -2.82
C SER A 222 6.01 -10.26 -3.09
N LEU A 223 5.61 -9.01 -3.27
CA LEU A 223 6.49 -7.92 -3.72
C LEU A 223 6.65 -6.79 -2.69
N ALA A 224 6.04 -6.93 -1.51
CA ALA A 224 6.16 -5.98 -0.40
C ALA A 224 6.23 -6.72 0.94
N GLY A 225 6.74 -6.06 1.96
CA GLY A 225 6.72 -6.49 3.35
C GLY A 225 5.89 -5.51 4.18
N PHE A 226 4.78 -5.99 4.75
CA PHE A 226 4.02 -5.26 5.75
C PHE A 226 4.55 -5.59 7.13
N ARG A 227 5.11 -4.60 7.81
CA ARG A 227 5.70 -4.79 9.13
C ARG A 227 4.63 -4.76 10.21
N ILE A 228 4.72 -5.68 11.17
CA ILE A 228 3.90 -5.64 12.38
C ILE A 228 4.80 -5.24 13.55
N SER A 229 4.46 -4.11 14.19
CA SER A 229 5.10 -3.61 15.40
C SER A 229 4.05 -3.14 16.42
N ASP A 230 4.42 -3.07 17.70
CA ASP A 230 3.49 -2.69 18.78
C ASP A 230 3.05 -1.23 18.70
N SER A 231 3.76 -0.38 17.97
CA SER A 231 3.49 1.05 17.82
C SER A 231 2.55 1.41 16.68
N GLN A 232 2.13 0.44 15.85
CA GLN A 232 1.36 0.70 14.65
C GLN A 232 -0.05 1.24 14.90
N TRP A 233 -0.49 2.11 13.99
CA TRP A 233 -1.84 2.67 13.93
C TRP A 233 -2.94 1.58 13.90
N SER A 234 -2.75 0.52 13.10
CA SER A 234 -3.70 -0.59 12.98
C SER A 234 -3.93 -1.35 14.27
N VAL A 235 -2.92 -1.44 15.14
CA VAL A 235 -3.04 -2.09 16.45
C VAL A 235 -3.89 -1.24 17.40
N ARG A 236 -3.76 0.09 17.34
CA ARG A 236 -4.55 1.01 18.18
C ARG A 236 -6.06 0.97 17.86
N LEU A 237 -6.43 0.70 16.61
CA LEU A 237 -7.81 0.67 16.13
C LEU A 237 -8.46 -0.72 16.20
N VAL A 238 -7.83 -1.72 16.82
CA VAL A 238 -8.33 -3.12 16.88
C VAL A 238 -9.77 -3.22 17.40
N ALA A 239 -10.18 -2.37 18.35
CA ALA A 239 -11.52 -2.41 18.93
C ALA A 239 -12.63 -2.04 17.92
N GLU A 240 -12.34 -1.13 16.99
CA GLU A 240 -13.32 -0.53 16.07
C GLU A 240 -13.29 -1.13 14.66
N GLN A 241 -12.33 -2.00 14.37
CA GLN A 241 -12.11 -2.53 13.01
C GLN A 241 -13.35 -3.12 12.35
N ALA A 242 -14.12 -3.94 13.10
CA ALA A 242 -15.32 -4.57 12.56
C ALA A 242 -16.42 -3.55 12.28
N GLU A 243 -16.62 -2.58 13.18
CA GLU A 243 -17.65 -1.54 13.06
C GLU A 243 -17.36 -0.64 11.86
N GLN A 244 -16.13 -0.18 11.71
CA GLN A 244 -15.72 0.63 10.57
C GLN A 244 -15.84 -0.12 9.24
N ALA A 245 -15.45 -1.40 9.19
CA ALA A 245 -15.62 -2.23 7.99
C ALA A 245 -17.11 -2.39 7.63
N MET A 246 -17.97 -2.67 8.61
CA MET A 246 -19.40 -2.77 8.37
C MET A 246 -20.02 -1.43 7.93
N GLY A 247 -19.60 -0.31 8.51
CA GLY A 247 -19.99 1.02 8.09
C GLY A 247 -19.64 1.29 6.62
N PHE A 248 -18.42 0.94 6.21
CA PHE A 248 -17.99 1.04 4.82
C PHE A 248 -18.81 0.12 3.88
N HIS A 249 -19.06 -1.14 4.27
CA HIS A 249 -19.86 -2.07 3.45
C HIS A 249 -21.30 -1.59 3.29
N ASN A 250 -21.91 -1.05 4.36
CA ASN A 250 -23.26 -0.49 4.32
C ASN A 250 -23.31 0.71 3.37
N TRP A 251 -22.38 1.65 3.52
CA TRP A 251 -22.27 2.82 2.64
C TRP A 251 -22.08 2.43 1.17
N MET A 252 -21.24 1.43 0.89
CA MET A 252 -21.03 0.97 -0.48
C MET A 252 -22.29 0.33 -1.07
N HIS A 253 -23.04 -0.45 -0.28
CA HIS A 253 -24.32 -1.00 -0.71
C HIS A 253 -25.35 0.11 -0.97
N GLU A 254 -25.44 1.13 -0.11
CA GLU A 254 -26.39 2.24 -0.26
C GLU A 254 -26.08 3.11 -1.48
N THR A 255 -24.81 3.36 -1.76
CA THR A 255 -24.38 4.25 -2.86
C THR A 255 -24.21 3.52 -4.19
N ARG A 256 -23.84 2.23 -4.17
CA ARG A 256 -23.59 1.40 -5.35
C ARG A 256 -24.22 0.00 -5.20
N PRO A 257 -25.56 -0.08 -5.13
CA PRO A 257 -26.28 -1.36 -5.04
C PRO A 257 -26.08 -2.26 -6.27
N ASP A 258 -25.70 -1.66 -7.39
CA ASP A 258 -25.31 -2.35 -8.63
C ASP A 258 -23.98 -3.14 -8.48
N VAL A 259 -23.08 -2.69 -7.61
CA VAL A 259 -21.80 -3.34 -7.33
C VAL A 259 -21.87 -4.28 -6.13
N VAL A 260 -22.54 -3.86 -5.06
CA VAL A 260 -22.61 -4.57 -3.78
C VAL A 260 -24.07 -4.85 -3.43
N SER A 261 -24.51 -6.07 -3.64
CA SER A 261 -25.85 -6.49 -3.26
C SER A 261 -26.03 -6.58 -1.73
N ASN A 262 -27.30 -6.63 -1.28
CA ASN A 262 -27.57 -6.83 0.16
C ASN A 262 -26.97 -8.15 0.68
N THR A 263 -26.96 -9.19 -0.13
CA THR A 263 -26.33 -10.48 0.21
C THR A 263 -24.81 -10.34 0.39
N ASP A 264 -24.14 -9.64 -0.53
CA ASP A 264 -22.70 -9.38 -0.45
C ASP A 264 -22.34 -8.60 0.82
N ARG A 265 -23.14 -7.57 1.13
CA ARG A 265 -23.02 -6.77 2.35
C ARG A 265 -23.14 -7.63 3.62
N LEU A 266 -24.17 -8.48 3.71
CA LEU A 266 -24.37 -9.36 4.86
C LEU A 266 -23.22 -10.36 5.04
N ILE A 267 -22.75 -10.97 3.96
CA ILE A 267 -21.58 -11.86 3.97
C ILE A 267 -20.34 -11.09 4.44
N GLY A 268 -20.09 -9.92 3.86
CA GLY A 268 -18.94 -9.06 4.21
C GLY A 268 -18.96 -8.66 5.69
N ASN A 269 -20.10 -8.21 6.19
CA ASN A 269 -20.26 -7.79 7.59
C ASN A 269 -20.00 -8.96 8.57
N THR A 270 -20.49 -10.16 8.24
CA THR A 270 -20.23 -11.35 9.05
C THR A 270 -18.74 -11.70 9.05
N ARG A 271 -18.11 -11.71 7.89
CA ARG A 271 -16.67 -11.99 7.77
C ARG A 271 -15.82 -10.92 8.43
N ALA A 272 -16.18 -9.64 8.35
CA ALA A 272 -15.46 -8.55 9.01
C ALA A 272 -15.39 -8.75 10.53
N ARG A 273 -16.50 -9.18 11.16
CA ARG A 273 -16.52 -9.54 12.60
C ARG A 273 -15.59 -10.70 12.91
N VAL A 274 -15.65 -11.77 12.12
CA VAL A 274 -14.79 -12.96 12.30
C VAL A 274 -13.32 -12.58 12.13
N MET A 275 -13.00 -11.81 11.09
CA MET A 275 -11.63 -11.36 10.83
C MET A 275 -11.08 -10.40 11.90
N ALA A 276 -11.91 -9.55 12.49
CA ALA A 276 -11.49 -8.70 13.61
C ALA A 276 -11.14 -9.54 14.85
N GLN A 277 -11.92 -10.58 15.17
CA GLN A 277 -11.59 -11.49 16.27
C GLN A 277 -10.31 -12.30 15.97
N ALA A 278 -10.16 -12.81 14.75
CA ALA A 278 -8.95 -13.53 14.35
C ALA A 278 -7.69 -12.65 14.46
N ARG A 279 -7.77 -11.38 14.07
CA ARG A 279 -6.66 -10.42 14.23
C ARG A 279 -6.32 -10.15 15.69
N ARG A 280 -7.32 -9.97 16.56
CA ARG A 280 -7.08 -9.82 18.01
C ARG A 280 -6.30 -11.00 18.58
N LEU A 281 -6.68 -12.23 18.23
CA LEU A 281 -5.97 -13.44 18.67
C LEU A 281 -4.55 -13.50 18.08
N ALA A 282 -4.38 -13.14 16.80
CA ALA A 282 -3.08 -13.12 16.16
C ALA A 282 -2.12 -12.09 16.81
N TYR A 283 -2.61 -10.90 17.15
CA TYR A 283 -1.78 -9.88 17.84
C TYR A 283 -1.38 -10.32 19.25
N VAL A 284 -2.29 -10.96 20.01
CA VAL A 284 -1.94 -11.53 21.32
C VAL A 284 -0.86 -12.62 21.20
N TRP A 285 -0.98 -13.48 20.18
CA TRP A 285 -0.01 -14.55 19.94
C TRP A 285 1.35 -14.00 19.48
N LEU A 286 1.36 -13.04 18.57
CA LEU A 286 2.58 -12.36 18.08
C LEU A 286 3.27 -11.60 19.22
N GLY A 287 2.55 -10.81 20.01
CA GLY A 287 3.11 -10.09 21.15
C GLY A 287 3.77 -11.02 22.17
N ARG A 288 3.19 -12.20 22.43
CA ARG A 288 3.82 -13.20 23.29
C ARG A 288 5.09 -13.83 22.70
N ARG A 289 5.16 -13.96 21.38
CA ARG A 289 6.35 -14.47 20.66
C ARG A 289 7.48 -13.45 20.65
N MET A 290 7.17 -12.18 20.38
CA MET A 290 8.14 -11.08 20.38
C MET A 290 8.73 -10.85 21.76
N SER A 291 7.92 -10.85 22.81
CA SER A 291 8.38 -10.75 24.21
C SER A 291 9.30 -11.92 24.64
N LYS A 292 9.10 -13.11 24.07
CA LYS A 292 9.98 -14.26 24.33
C LYS A 292 11.31 -14.17 23.59
N ALA A 293 11.33 -13.64 22.35
CA ALA A 293 12.54 -13.43 21.57
C ALA A 293 13.47 -12.39 22.24
N VAL A 294 12.92 -11.25 22.65
CA VAL A 294 13.66 -10.21 23.37
C VAL A 294 14.27 -10.75 24.68
N LYS A 295 13.55 -11.60 25.42
CA LYS A 295 14.08 -12.21 26.64
C LYS A 295 15.16 -13.27 26.37
N ALA A 296 15.09 -13.99 25.24
CA ALA A 296 16.09 -14.96 24.86
C ALA A 296 17.40 -14.28 24.41
N ASP A 297 17.32 -13.18 23.66
CA ASP A 297 18.48 -12.39 23.22
C ASP A 297 19.17 -11.67 24.41
N ALA A 298 18.38 -11.17 25.36
CA ALA A 298 18.92 -10.58 26.59
C ALA A 298 19.60 -11.63 27.49
N ALA A 299 19.14 -12.87 27.49
CA ALA A 299 19.75 -13.98 28.24
C ALA A 299 20.98 -14.58 27.55
N ALA A 300 21.12 -14.43 26.21
CA ALA A 300 22.28 -14.86 25.45
C ALA A 300 23.43 -13.83 25.45
N SER A 301 23.15 -12.59 25.84
CA SER A 301 24.12 -11.48 25.93
C SER A 301 24.59 -11.19 27.37
N SER A 302 24.10 -11.93 28.36
CA SER A 302 24.55 -11.92 29.76
C SER A 302 25.36 -13.17 30.07
#